data_4a08ed4fb4c7ef8f7627eac931243af5
#
_entry.id   4a08ed4fb4c7ef8f7627eac931243af5
#
_cell.length_a   1.000
_cell.length_b   1.000
_cell.length_c   1.000
_cell.angle_alpha   90.00
_cell.angle_beta   90.00
_cell.angle_gamma   90.00
#
_symmetry.space_group_name_H-M   'P 1'
#
loop_
_entity.id
_entity.type
_entity.pdbx_description
1 polymer ?
#
loop_
_entity_poly.entity_id
_entity_poly.type
_entity_poly.pdbx_seq_one_letter_code
_entity_poly.pdbx_strand_id
1 'polypeptide(L)'
;VDWSIIATVEAPYENGAATLALPLEFPAEQLQVADRRGGNMAGYWPGTASDPAALVATLGDFIAYRGDEKVGRIYRSDWSGEGSSASKAFVYYQYADRPFEVTGATTSYYYNDCSFVAGWNAFANINPSSEGLHGNIRCTTAGLDRLELTWNFESWAH
;
A
#
# COMPACT_ATOMS: atom_id res chain seq x y z
N VAL A 1 -4.38 -11.99 13.39
CA VAL A 1 -4.12 -12.26 11.96
C VAL A 1 -2.67 -12.62 11.85
N ASP A 2 -2.40 -13.84 11.41
CA ASP A 2 -1.03 -14.31 11.20
C ASP A 2 -0.55 -13.72 9.87
N TRP A 3 0.35 -12.73 9.93
CA TRP A 3 1.02 -12.18 8.77
C TRP A 3 2.18 -13.11 8.41
N SER A 4 2.01 -13.95 7.42
CA SER A 4 3.12 -14.72 6.88
C SER A 4 3.78 -13.96 5.75
N ILE A 5 5.11 -13.83 5.79
CA ILE A 5 5.88 -13.35 4.64
C ILE A 5 5.89 -14.49 3.61
N ILE A 6 5.25 -14.27 2.46
CA ILE A 6 5.14 -15.26 1.39
C ILE A 6 6.28 -15.15 0.38
N ALA A 7 6.91 -13.98 0.28
CA ALA A 7 8.09 -13.76 -0.56
C ALA A 7 8.90 -12.56 -0.05
N THR A 8 10.20 -12.60 -0.27
CA THR A 8 11.11 -11.47 -0.05
C THR A 8 11.83 -11.16 -1.36
N VAL A 9 11.90 -9.89 -1.72
CA VAL A 9 12.61 -9.40 -2.90
C VAL A 9 13.67 -8.41 -2.44
N GLU A 10 14.91 -8.62 -2.86
CA GLU A 10 16.03 -7.75 -2.54
C GLU A 10 16.62 -7.15 -3.81
N ALA A 11 17.08 -5.90 -3.72
CA ALA A 11 17.83 -5.25 -4.79
C ALA A 11 18.92 -4.35 -4.20
N PRO A 12 20.11 -4.33 -4.84
CA PRO A 12 21.14 -3.39 -4.45
C PRO A 12 20.70 -1.94 -4.76
N TYR A 13 21.08 -1.02 -3.88
CA TYR A 13 20.94 0.41 -4.15
C TYR A 13 22.26 0.92 -4.72
N GLU A 14 22.26 1.21 -6.01
CA GLU A 14 23.44 1.65 -6.74
C GLU A 14 23.15 2.89 -7.59
N ASN A 15 24.08 3.82 -7.65
CA ASN A 15 23.97 5.04 -8.46
C ASN A 15 22.67 5.86 -8.23
N GLY A 16 22.16 5.86 -7.01
CA GLY A 16 20.94 6.60 -6.67
C GLY A 16 19.63 5.88 -7.00
N ALA A 17 19.69 4.60 -7.37
CA ALA A 17 18.49 3.83 -7.72
C ALA A 17 18.55 2.39 -7.20
N ALA A 18 17.38 1.78 -7.02
CA ALA A 18 17.19 0.35 -6.85
C ALA A 18 16.04 -0.11 -7.74
N THR A 19 16.19 -1.29 -8.35
CA THR A 19 15.13 -1.90 -9.16
C THR A 19 14.72 -3.22 -8.53
N LEU A 20 13.47 -3.31 -8.10
CA LEU A 20 12.88 -4.51 -7.52
C LEU A 20 12.07 -5.25 -8.58
N ALA A 21 12.37 -6.52 -8.81
CA ALA A 21 11.58 -7.40 -9.64
C ALA A 21 10.56 -8.14 -8.75
N LEU A 22 9.33 -7.65 -8.72
CA LEU A 22 8.25 -8.29 -7.96
C LEU A 22 7.78 -9.58 -8.64
N PRO A 23 7.42 -10.63 -7.88
CA PRO A 23 6.84 -11.84 -8.43
C PRO A 23 5.58 -11.51 -9.25
N LEU A 24 5.40 -12.16 -10.40
CA LEU A 24 4.24 -11.96 -11.25
C LEU A 24 3.09 -12.90 -10.91
N GLU A 25 3.36 -13.98 -10.19
CA GLU A 25 2.40 -15.00 -9.81
C GLU A 25 2.68 -15.50 -8.40
N PHE A 26 1.63 -15.89 -7.71
CA PHE A 26 1.68 -16.53 -6.40
C PHE A 26 0.80 -17.77 -6.37
N PRO A 27 1.19 -18.85 -5.66
CA PRO A 27 0.30 -19.96 -5.36
C PRO A 27 -0.95 -19.46 -4.62
N ALA A 28 -2.13 -19.93 -5.05
CA ALA A 28 -3.40 -19.44 -4.49
C ALA A 28 -3.52 -19.64 -2.98
N GLU A 29 -2.91 -20.70 -2.46
CA GLU A 29 -2.88 -21.02 -1.02
C GLU A 29 -2.05 -20.02 -0.19
N GLN A 30 -1.21 -19.24 -0.83
CA GLN A 30 -0.42 -18.17 -0.19
C GLN A 30 -1.13 -16.82 -0.20
N LEU A 31 -2.20 -16.69 -1.00
CA LEU A 31 -2.97 -15.46 -1.12
C LEU A 31 -4.11 -15.40 -0.10
N GLN A 32 -4.56 -14.21 0.17
CA GLN A 32 -5.70 -13.96 1.06
C GLN A 32 -6.92 -13.54 0.25
N VAL A 33 -8.11 -13.90 0.72
CA VAL A 33 -9.36 -13.47 0.08
C VAL A 33 -9.54 -11.97 0.24
N ALA A 34 -9.91 -11.27 -0.83
CA ALA A 34 -10.13 -9.84 -0.82
C ALA A 34 -11.28 -9.41 0.11
N ASP A 35 -12.40 -10.16 0.12
CA ASP A 35 -13.54 -9.91 1.01
C ASP A 35 -13.36 -10.63 2.36
N ARG A 36 -12.46 -10.14 3.17
CA ARG A 36 -12.40 -10.54 4.58
C ARG A 36 -13.22 -9.57 5.42
N ARG A 37 -14.48 -9.85 5.61
CA ARG A 37 -15.28 -9.17 6.64
C ARG A 37 -14.63 -9.36 8.01
N GLY A 38 -13.96 -8.32 8.49
CA GLY A 38 -13.31 -8.30 9.80
C GLY A 38 -11.83 -8.69 9.84
N GLY A 39 -11.15 -8.82 8.71
CA GLY A 39 -9.72 -9.15 8.64
C GLY A 39 -8.99 -8.31 7.61
N ASN A 40 -8.09 -7.62 8.08
CA ASN A 40 -7.02 -6.80 7.56
C ASN A 40 -6.42 -7.20 6.21
N MET A 41 -6.78 -6.50 5.17
CA MET A 41 -5.76 -6.11 4.20
C MET A 41 -5.03 -4.91 4.79
N ALA A 42 -3.76 -5.03 5.14
CA ALA A 42 -3.01 -4.00 5.84
C ALA A 42 -3.80 -3.30 6.99
N GLY A 43 -4.62 -4.05 7.70
CA GLY A 43 -5.34 -3.58 8.87
C GLY A 43 -6.79 -3.14 8.68
N TYR A 44 -7.26 -2.77 7.50
CA TYR A 44 -8.57 -2.11 7.42
C TYR A 44 -9.23 -2.20 6.04
N TRP A 45 -9.93 -3.32 5.77
CA TRP A 45 -10.92 -3.33 4.69
C TRP A 45 -12.30 -3.74 5.21
N PRO A 46 -13.11 -2.81 5.55
CA PRO A 46 -14.54 -3.05 5.59
C PRO A 46 -15.25 -2.40 4.39
N GLY A 47 -14.61 -2.43 3.23
CA GLY A 47 -15.25 -2.26 1.94
C GLY A 47 -15.86 -3.57 1.47
N THR A 48 -16.72 -3.51 0.49
CA THR A 48 -17.27 -4.68 -0.19
C THR A 48 -16.53 -4.87 -1.50
N ALA A 49 -15.92 -6.04 -1.67
CA ALA A 49 -15.32 -6.42 -2.95
C ALA A 49 -16.41 -6.88 -3.93
N SER A 50 -16.33 -6.44 -5.20
CA SER A 50 -17.25 -6.86 -6.25
C SER A 50 -17.10 -8.35 -6.59
N ASP A 51 -15.90 -8.89 -6.42
CA ASP A 51 -15.63 -10.32 -6.44
C ASP A 51 -15.09 -10.77 -5.08
N PRO A 52 -15.92 -11.37 -4.22
CA PRO A 52 -15.51 -11.81 -2.90
C PRO A 52 -14.52 -12.99 -2.93
N ALA A 53 -14.36 -13.66 -4.07
CA ALA A 53 -13.41 -14.74 -4.27
C ALA A 53 -12.04 -14.28 -4.81
N ALA A 54 -11.88 -12.99 -5.14
CA ALA A 54 -10.58 -12.44 -5.54
C ALA A 54 -9.54 -12.66 -4.45
N LEU A 55 -8.34 -13.06 -4.85
CA LEU A 55 -7.22 -13.34 -3.96
C LEU A 55 -6.16 -12.25 -4.09
N VAL A 56 -5.56 -11.87 -2.95
CA VAL A 56 -4.65 -10.74 -2.87
C VAL A 56 -3.43 -11.03 -2.01
N ALA A 57 -2.34 -10.31 -2.31
CA ALA A 57 -1.19 -10.15 -1.43
C ALA A 57 -0.81 -8.67 -1.34
N THR A 58 -0.45 -8.22 -0.14
CA THR A 58 0.00 -6.83 0.07
C THR A 58 1.52 -6.80 0.12
N LEU A 59 2.12 -5.87 -0.61
CA LEU A 59 3.53 -5.58 -0.47
C LEU A 59 3.73 -4.90 0.89
N GLY A 60 4.64 -5.47 1.67
CA GLY A 60 5.03 -4.92 2.96
C GLY A 60 5.92 -3.69 2.82
N ASP A 61 6.59 -3.33 3.92
CA ASP A 61 7.49 -2.19 3.93
C ASP A 61 8.74 -2.45 3.08
N PHE A 62 9.21 -1.42 2.38
CA PHE A 62 10.54 -1.41 1.78
C PHE A 62 11.55 -1.05 2.88
N ILE A 63 12.31 -2.03 3.34
CA ILE A 63 13.31 -1.84 4.38
C ILE A 63 14.68 -1.62 3.76
N ALA A 64 15.36 -0.57 4.19
CA ALA A 64 16.74 -0.30 3.79
C ALA A 64 17.72 -0.94 4.78
N TYR A 65 18.76 -1.56 4.23
CA TYR A 65 19.83 -2.19 4.99
C TYR A 65 21.19 -1.54 4.65
N ARG A 66 22.08 -1.54 5.64
CA ARG A 66 23.51 -1.28 5.48
C ARG A 66 24.26 -2.50 5.98
N GLY A 67 24.72 -3.37 5.08
CA GLY A 67 25.11 -4.73 5.44
C GLY A 67 23.91 -5.47 6.03
N ASP A 68 24.03 -6.03 7.22
CA ASP A 68 22.96 -6.77 7.91
C ASP A 68 22.08 -5.88 8.82
N GLU A 69 22.41 -4.59 8.92
CA GLU A 69 21.71 -3.65 9.79
C GLU A 69 20.55 -2.98 9.08
N LYS A 70 19.34 -3.01 9.69
CA LYS A 70 18.20 -2.22 9.23
C LYS A 70 18.41 -0.76 9.58
N VAL A 71 18.47 0.11 8.57
CA VAL A 71 18.77 1.54 8.75
C VAL A 71 17.60 2.46 8.51
N GLY A 72 16.50 1.95 7.99
CA GLY A 72 15.31 2.75 7.78
C GLY A 72 14.27 2.07 6.89
N ARG A 73 13.27 2.84 6.52
CA ARG A 73 12.25 2.41 5.55
C ARG A 73 12.13 3.39 4.40
N ILE A 74 11.68 2.88 3.27
CA ILE A 74 11.39 3.65 2.06
C ILE A 74 9.89 3.56 1.81
N TYR A 75 9.26 4.69 1.48
CA TYR A 75 7.84 4.75 1.16
C TYR A 75 7.57 5.82 0.12
N ARG A 76 6.44 5.72 -0.56
CA ARG A 76 6.01 6.71 -1.55
C ARG A 76 4.85 7.53 -1.00
N SER A 77 5.04 8.86 -0.93
CA SER A 77 4.04 9.79 -0.42
C SER A 77 4.20 11.18 -1.03
N ASP A 78 3.27 12.06 -0.75
CA ASP A 78 3.34 13.49 -1.08
C ASP A 78 4.04 14.33 0.01
N TRP A 79 4.73 13.68 0.93
CA TRP A 79 5.41 14.37 2.02
C TRP A 79 6.67 15.09 1.52
N SER A 80 6.74 16.41 1.79
CA SER A 80 7.87 17.26 1.37
C SER A 80 9.00 17.40 2.39
N GLY A 81 8.89 16.77 3.54
CA GLY A 81 9.96 16.72 4.56
C GLY A 81 10.09 17.94 5.45
N GLU A 82 9.39 19.02 5.21
CA GLU A 82 9.47 20.24 6.04
C GLU A 82 8.14 20.54 6.76
N GLY A 83 8.14 20.30 8.08
CA GLY A 83 7.31 21.02 9.04
C GLY A 83 5.80 20.79 9.04
N SER A 84 5.22 20.12 8.09
CA SER A 84 3.82 19.75 8.14
C SER A 84 3.65 18.32 8.60
N SER A 85 2.98 18.13 9.70
CA SER A 85 2.71 16.87 10.35
C SER A 85 1.75 15.95 9.57
N ALA A 86 1.45 16.23 8.33
CA ALA A 86 0.46 15.49 7.58
C ALA A 86 0.91 15.24 6.13
N SER A 87 1.54 14.09 5.90
CA SER A 87 1.49 13.51 4.55
C SER A 87 0.02 13.36 4.18
N LYS A 88 -0.36 13.91 3.03
CA LYS A 88 -1.74 13.85 2.54
C LYS A 88 -2.06 12.50 1.94
N ALA A 89 -1.08 11.88 1.29
CA ALA A 89 -1.25 10.62 0.60
C ALA A 89 -0.07 9.68 0.84
N PHE A 90 -0.37 8.40 1.10
CA PHE A 90 0.58 7.30 1.12
C PHE A 90 0.20 6.28 0.07
N VAL A 91 1.18 5.80 -0.69
CA VAL A 91 0.97 4.76 -1.71
C VAL A 91 1.33 3.41 -1.18
N TYR A 92 0.45 2.46 -1.42
CA TYR A 92 0.59 1.04 -1.11
C TYR A 92 0.53 0.23 -2.41
N TYR A 93 1.05 -0.97 -2.38
CA TYR A 93 1.06 -1.87 -3.53
C TYR A 93 0.41 -3.20 -3.16
N GLN A 94 -0.42 -3.70 -4.06
CA GLN A 94 -1.16 -4.92 -3.85
C GLN A 94 -1.21 -5.75 -5.12
N TYR A 95 -0.94 -7.03 -4.97
CA TYR A 95 -1.19 -8.02 -5.99
C TYR A 95 -2.65 -8.49 -5.92
N ALA A 96 -3.26 -8.68 -7.07
CA ALA A 96 -4.57 -9.29 -7.24
C ALA A 96 -4.50 -10.42 -8.26
N ASP A 97 -5.13 -11.57 -7.99
CA ASP A 97 -5.16 -12.69 -8.93
C ASP A 97 -6.09 -12.43 -10.12
N ARG A 98 -7.06 -11.54 -9.93
CA ARG A 98 -8.08 -11.16 -10.93
C ARG A 98 -8.58 -9.74 -10.70
N PRO A 99 -9.28 -9.12 -11.69
CA PRO A 99 -9.88 -7.81 -11.51
C PRO A 99 -11.01 -7.82 -10.49
N PHE A 100 -11.08 -6.80 -9.65
CA PHE A 100 -12.21 -6.53 -8.76
C PHE A 100 -12.23 -5.06 -8.36
N GLU A 101 -13.37 -4.60 -7.83
CA GLU A 101 -13.56 -3.27 -7.29
C GLU A 101 -13.85 -3.34 -5.79
N VAL A 102 -13.48 -2.30 -5.08
CA VAL A 102 -13.83 -2.14 -3.66
C VAL A 102 -14.63 -0.87 -3.48
N THR A 103 -15.77 -0.99 -2.82
CA THR A 103 -16.68 0.12 -2.51
C THR A 103 -17.07 0.09 -1.04
N GLY A 104 -17.63 1.19 -0.55
CA GLY A 104 -18.14 1.30 0.80
C GLY A 104 -17.34 2.25 1.68
N ALA A 105 -17.79 2.38 2.92
CA ALA A 105 -17.18 3.26 3.91
C ALA A 105 -17.27 2.64 5.30
N THR A 106 -16.36 3.07 6.16
CA THR A 106 -16.33 2.77 7.58
C THR A 106 -16.23 4.05 8.39
N THR A 107 -16.07 3.91 9.70
CA THR A 107 -15.80 5.06 10.56
C THR A 107 -14.48 5.77 10.28
N SER A 108 -13.53 5.08 9.61
CA SER A 108 -12.17 5.60 9.39
C SER A 108 -11.76 5.69 7.93
N TYR A 109 -12.40 4.92 7.04
CA TYR A 109 -12.04 4.84 5.63
C TYR A 109 -13.26 4.89 4.72
N TYR A 110 -13.08 5.41 3.51
CA TYR A 110 -14.02 5.21 2.42
C TYR A 110 -13.26 4.88 1.14
N TYR A 111 -13.89 4.05 0.30
CA TYR A 111 -13.33 3.56 -0.94
C TYR A 111 -14.02 4.26 -2.09
N ASN A 112 -13.24 5.01 -2.85
CA ASN A 112 -13.72 5.75 -4.02
C ASN A 112 -12.79 5.46 -5.18
N ASP A 113 -13.36 4.96 -6.28
CA ASP A 113 -12.60 4.58 -7.48
C ASP A 113 -11.45 3.61 -7.16
N CYS A 114 -11.74 2.58 -6.36
CA CYS A 114 -10.81 1.52 -6.00
C CYS A 114 -11.01 0.32 -6.92
N SER A 115 -10.40 0.34 -8.09
CA SER A 115 -10.44 -0.73 -9.08
C SER A 115 -9.08 -1.38 -9.20
N PHE A 116 -9.02 -2.69 -8.98
CA PHE A 116 -7.82 -3.50 -9.09
C PHE A 116 -7.87 -4.33 -10.38
N VAL A 117 -6.73 -4.42 -11.06
CA VAL A 117 -6.55 -5.33 -12.21
C VAL A 117 -5.73 -6.54 -11.78
N ALA A 118 -5.74 -7.62 -12.57
CA ALA A 118 -4.85 -8.75 -12.31
C ALA A 118 -3.38 -8.32 -12.32
N GLY A 119 -2.61 -8.80 -11.34
CA GLY A 119 -1.22 -8.42 -11.12
C GLY A 119 -1.06 -7.33 -10.04
N TRP A 120 0.06 -6.62 -10.09
CA TRP A 120 0.39 -5.57 -9.12
C TRP A 120 -0.34 -4.27 -9.40
N ASN A 121 -0.91 -3.71 -8.34
CA ASN A 121 -1.64 -2.45 -8.35
C ASN A 121 -1.05 -1.50 -7.32
N ALA A 122 -1.02 -0.20 -7.65
CA ALA A 122 -0.79 0.85 -6.66
C ALA A 122 -2.13 1.45 -6.23
N PHE A 123 -2.29 1.74 -4.94
CA PHE A 123 -3.41 2.52 -4.43
C PHE A 123 -2.94 3.51 -3.38
N ALA A 124 -3.65 4.61 -3.22
CA ALA A 124 -3.33 5.63 -2.23
C ALA A 124 -4.35 5.66 -1.10
N ASN A 125 -3.84 5.84 0.11
CA ASN A 125 -4.60 6.31 1.27
C ASN A 125 -4.38 7.82 1.39
N ILE A 126 -5.44 8.59 1.20
CA ILE A 126 -5.41 10.05 1.24
C ILE A 126 -6.09 10.51 2.53
N ASN A 127 -5.32 11.23 3.35
CA ASN A 127 -5.79 11.71 4.64
C ASN A 127 -6.46 13.09 4.48
N PRO A 128 -7.75 13.23 4.81
CA PRO A 128 -8.47 14.50 4.70
C PRO A 128 -8.08 15.53 5.77
N SER A 129 -7.40 15.13 6.85
CA SER A 129 -7.05 16.05 7.95
C SER A 129 -6.11 17.18 7.54
N SER A 130 -5.43 17.05 6.40
CA SER A 130 -4.60 18.12 5.84
C SER A 130 -5.39 19.36 5.38
N GLU A 131 -6.71 19.24 5.25
CA GLU A 131 -7.61 20.34 4.88
C GLU A 131 -8.47 20.83 6.06
N GLY A 132 -8.15 20.38 7.29
CA GLY A 132 -8.93 20.74 8.47
C GLY A 132 -10.29 20.02 8.54
N LEU A 133 -10.52 19.06 7.67
CA LEU A 133 -11.72 18.25 7.63
C LEU A 133 -11.53 17.02 8.51
N HIS A 134 -12.39 16.87 9.51
CA HIS A 134 -12.56 15.60 10.22
C HIS A 134 -13.31 14.63 9.30
N GLY A 135 -12.59 13.78 8.61
CA GLY A 135 -13.19 12.84 7.67
C GLY A 135 -12.44 11.52 7.62
N ASN A 136 -13.02 10.59 6.88
CA ASN A 136 -12.44 9.26 6.70
C ASN A 136 -11.28 9.31 5.69
N ILE A 137 -10.27 8.47 5.88
CA ILE A 137 -9.19 8.28 4.92
C ILE A 137 -9.79 7.74 3.61
N ARG A 138 -9.52 8.43 2.52
CA ARG A 138 -9.94 8.00 1.19
C ARG A 138 -8.95 7.00 0.61
N CYS A 139 -9.44 5.81 0.26
CA CYS A 139 -8.68 4.82 -0.51
C CYS A 139 -9.05 4.92 -1.98
N THR A 140 -8.08 4.97 -2.87
CA THR A 140 -8.30 5.06 -4.33
C THR A 140 -7.15 4.46 -5.12
N THR A 141 -7.46 3.86 -6.25
CA THR A 141 -6.50 3.47 -7.29
C THR A 141 -6.42 4.50 -8.42
N ALA A 142 -7.37 5.44 -8.49
CA ALA A 142 -7.48 6.42 -9.55
C ALA A 142 -6.73 7.73 -9.24
N GLY A 143 -6.21 8.37 -10.27
CA GLY A 143 -5.64 9.72 -10.18
C GLY A 143 -4.32 9.83 -9.42
N LEU A 144 -3.58 8.72 -9.26
CA LEU A 144 -2.28 8.70 -8.58
C LEU A 144 -1.22 9.55 -9.29
N ASP A 145 -1.35 9.71 -10.59
CA ASP A 145 -0.52 10.57 -11.44
C ASP A 145 -0.69 12.06 -11.19
N ARG A 146 -1.80 12.45 -10.54
CA ARG A 146 -2.11 13.83 -10.16
C ARG A 146 -1.62 14.21 -8.77
N LEU A 147 -1.15 13.21 -8.00
CA LEU A 147 -0.56 13.43 -6.70
C LEU A 147 0.95 13.69 -6.87
N GLU A 148 1.49 14.69 -6.19
CA GLU A 148 2.92 15.01 -6.18
C GLU A 148 3.69 13.99 -5.32
N LEU A 149 3.67 12.73 -5.75
CA LEU A 149 4.23 11.60 -5.00
C LEU A 149 5.72 11.45 -5.24
N THR A 150 6.48 11.42 -4.15
CA THR A 150 7.93 11.17 -4.16
C THR A 150 8.27 9.94 -3.34
N TRP A 151 9.42 9.33 -3.63
CA TRP A 151 10.00 8.31 -2.77
C TRP A 151 10.74 8.99 -1.62
N ASN A 152 10.43 8.57 -0.41
CA ASN A 152 10.97 9.12 0.83
C ASN A 152 11.73 8.04 1.59
N PHE A 153 12.81 8.44 2.24
CA PHE A 153 13.57 7.59 3.15
C PHE A 153 13.43 8.12 4.58
N GLU A 154 12.95 7.29 5.47
CA GLU A 154 12.89 7.57 6.91
C GLU A 154 13.98 6.77 7.61
N SER A 155 15.01 7.47 8.11
CA SER A 155 16.08 6.85 8.86
C SER A 155 15.62 6.46 10.26
N TRP A 156 15.96 5.25 10.67
CA TRP A 156 15.83 4.85 12.07
C TRP A 156 17.11 5.28 12.79
N ALA A 157 17.03 6.44 13.44
CA ALA A 157 18.14 6.90 14.28
C ALA A 157 18.30 5.95 15.48
N HIS A 158 19.48 5.41 15.63
CA HIS A 158 19.94 4.70 16.83
C HIS A 158 20.60 5.68 17.81
#